data_9ea329ec18501e128245172602433e8b
#
_entry.id   9ea329ec18501e128245172602433e8b
#
_cell.length_a   1.000
_cell.length_b   1.000
_cell.length_c   1.000
_cell.angle_alpha   90.00
_cell.angle_beta   90.00
_cell.angle_gamma   90.00
#
_symmetry.space_group_name_H-M   'P 1'
#
loop_
_entity.id
_entity.type
_entity.pdbx_description
1 polymer ?
#
loop_
_entity_poly.entity_id
_entity_poly.type
_entity_poly.pdbx_seq_one_letter_code
_entity_poly.pdbx_strand_id
1 'polypeptide(L)'
;MSSKGGVPPDNSVGPATLAVVVPLFALATIVYSVRIWTRMRPKYRLNAADYTITIAFFAEALSIALTIAAVANGFGRPAQYLSGEEKEIIGITTFIVFIVALWASSFGRISVACLLLQFTSCKVWRAVLWATVVLQVAMFISCEVIEFVQCRPIRAIWADVDGAECIPAERIWNMSYVIIAFGMFSDALFAVQPILIIWRLSRSPVEKVLISVLMGLGLLAVGAGVVKIFTMKTYNNNSDNVVGDMMPLYLWTRIEEIVLIIAACAPLLKSPIEGLLHRRLGLPRFSPTVRGLNTVDVLPSMSNLGKHPGWWYWSSRGSSLGTDTMQSTASTKNYQ
;
A
#
# COMPACT_ATOMS: atom_id res chain seq x y z
N MET A 1 7.25 15.78 47.72
CA MET A 1 6.79 17.02 47.05
C MET A 1 5.59 16.63 46.25
N SER A 2 4.41 17.03 46.72
CA SER A 2 3.11 16.68 46.12
C SER A 2 2.96 17.39 44.79
N SER A 3 2.97 16.62 43.68
CA SER A 3 2.62 17.13 42.35
C SER A 3 1.12 17.55 42.40
N LYS A 4 0.86 18.85 42.27
CA LYS A 4 -0.47 19.38 42.07
C LYS A 4 -1.04 18.76 40.80
N GLY A 5 -1.92 17.77 40.94
CA GLY A 5 -2.75 17.24 39.86
C GLY A 5 -3.71 18.30 39.37
N GLY A 6 -3.22 19.20 38.51
CA GLY A 6 -4.08 20.05 37.72
C GLY A 6 -4.74 19.18 36.66
N VAL A 7 -6.08 19.22 36.59
CA VAL A 7 -6.87 18.61 35.51
C VAL A 7 -6.26 19.12 34.19
N PRO A 8 -5.82 18.24 33.25
CA PRO A 8 -5.28 18.68 31.96
C PRO A 8 -6.30 19.55 31.24
N PRO A 9 -5.85 20.60 30.51
CA PRO A 9 -6.78 21.48 29.79
C PRO A 9 -7.61 20.69 28.77
N ASP A 10 -8.88 21.08 28.60
CA ASP A 10 -9.80 20.47 27.61
C ASP A 10 -9.38 20.89 26.18
N ASN A 11 -8.23 20.40 25.75
CA ASN A 11 -7.69 20.62 24.41
C ASN A 11 -7.86 19.36 23.57
N SER A 12 -8.69 19.44 22.52
CA SER A 12 -8.83 18.36 21.55
C SER A 12 -7.71 18.39 20.49
N VAL A 13 -6.98 17.29 20.34
CA VAL A 13 -5.96 17.11 19.29
C VAL A 13 -6.62 16.66 17.97
N GLY A 14 -7.88 16.25 18.00
CA GLY A 14 -8.64 15.77 16.85
C GLY A 14 -8.67 16.72 15.65
N PRO A 15 -9.06 18.00 15.81
CA PRO A 15 -9.09 18.96 14.71
C PRO A 15 -7.73 19.20 14.07
N ALA A 16 -6.64 19.21 14.87
CA ALA A 16 -5.28 19.35 14.34
C ALA A 16 -4.88 18.15 13.46
N THR A 17 -5.24 16.94 13.88
CA THR A 17 -5.04 15.71 13.08
C THR A 17 -5.79 15.79 11.76
N LEU A 18 -7.06 16.18 11.77
CA LEU A 18 -7.86 16.33 10.53
C LEU A 18 -7.31 17.41 9.61
N ALA A 19 -6.77 18.51 10.14
CA ALA A 19 -6.15 19.58 9.36
C ALA A 19 -4.94 19.09 8.54
N VAL A 20 -4.27 18.02 8.96
CA VAL A 20 -3.17 17.39 8.21
C VAL A 20 -3.69 16.32 7.26
N VAL A 21 -4.58 15.44 7.73
CA VAL A 21 -5.05 14.25 6.99
C VAL A 21 -5.92 14.63 5.79
N VAL A 22 -6.85 15.59 5.96
CA VAL A 22 -7.80 15.96 4.89
C VAL A 22 -7.13 16.56 3.65
N PRO A 23 -6.19 17.52 3.75
CA PRO A 23 -5.47 18.03 2.59
C PRO A 23 -4.60 16.97 1.89
N LEU A 24 -3.94 16.09 2.67
CA LEU A 24 -3.17 14.98 2.12
C LEU A 24 -4.06 14.01 1.35
N PHE A 25 -5.23 13.68 1.89
CA PHE A 25 -6.19 12.81 1.20
C PHE A 25 -6.79 13.49 -0.05
N ALA A 26 -7.02 14.80 -0.02
CA ALA A 26 -7.44 15.54 -1.21
C ALA A 26 -6.39 15.43 -2.33
N LEU A 27 -5.10 15.53 -2.00
CA LEU A 27 -4.01 15.29 -2.94
C LEU A 27 -4.03 13.86 -3.49
N ALA A 28 -4.17 12.86 -2.62
CA ALA A 28 -4.29 11.44 -3.02
C ALA A 28 -5.48 11.22 -3.95
N THR A 29 -6.62 11.88 -3.70
CA THR A 29 -7.82 11.80 -4.53
C THR A 29 -7.57 12.35 -5.94
N ILE A 30 -6.86 13.47 -6.06
CA ILE A 30 -6.48 14.03 -7.37
C ILE A 30 -5.59 13.04 -8.12
N VAL A 31 -4.55 12.53 -7.47
CA VAL A 31 -3.59 11.60 -8.07
C VAL A 31 -4.28 10.29 -8.49
N TYR A 32 -5.14 9.75 -7.64
CA TYR A 32 -5.94 8.56 -7.94
C TYR A 32 -6.89 8.80 -9.12
N SER A 33 -7.60 9.92 -9.13
CA SER A 33 -8.52 10.29 -10.22
C SER A 33 -7.80 10.39 -11.56
N VAL A 34 -6.64 11.01 -11.61
CA VAL A 34 -5.79 11.08 -12.81
C VAL A 34 -5.36 9.68 -13.25
N ARG A 35 -4.96 8.80 -12.32
CA ARG A 35 -4.59 7.41 -12.63
C ARG A 35 -5.75 6.67 -13.30
N ILE A 36 -6.94 6.68 -12.70
CA ILE A 36 -8.11 5.97 -13.23
C ILE A 36 -8.53 6.56 -14.57
N TRP A 37 -8.57 7.89 -14.69
CA TRP A 37 -8.88 8.56 -15.95
C TRP A 37 -7.95 8.13 -17.11
N THR A 38 -6.65 8.07 -16.87
CA THR A 38 -5.67 7.66 -17.89
C THR A 38 -5.77 6.18 -18.26
N ARG A 39 -6.25 5.33 -17.35
CA ARG A 39 -6.49 3.90 -17.60
C ARG A 39 -7.80 3.62 -18.33
N MET A 40 -8.79 4.48 -18.17
CA MET A 40 -10.10 4.34 -18.81
C MET A 40 -10.13 4.87 -20.25
N ARG A 41 -9.22 5.77 -20.64
CA ARG A 41 -9.14 6.35 -21.99
C ARG A 41 -7.82 6.03 -22.68
N PRO A 42 -7.79 5.68 -24.00
CA PRO A 42 -8.89 5.45 -24.96
C PRO A 42 -9.48 4.02 -24.93
N LYS A 43 -8.86 3.05 -24.24
CA LYS A 43 -9.34 1.66 -24.11
C LYS A 43 -9.23 1.23 -22.65
N TYR A 44 -10.31 0.62 -22.14
CA TYR A 44 -10.33 0.00 -20.80
C TYR A 44 -9.18 -1.01 -20.66
N ARG A 45 -8.19 -0.69 -19.81
CA ARG A 45 -7.04 -1.55 -19.48
C ARG A 45 -6.79 -1.54 -17.99
N LEU A 46 -7.80 -1.97 -17.21
CA LEU A 46 -7.65 -2.10 -15.78
C LEU A 46 -6.92 -3.42 -15.45
N ASN A 47 -5.90 -3.31 -14.62
CA ASN A 47 -5.10 -4.42 -14.13
C ASN A 47 -5.41 -4.72 -12.66
N ALA A 48 -4.94 -5.88 -12.14
CA ALA A 48 -5.10 -6.23 -10.72
C ALA A 48 -4.65 -5.11 -9.77
N ALA A 49 -3.56 -4.38 -10.11
CA ALA A 49 -3.09 -3.22 -9.35
C ALA A 49 -4.09 -2.05 -9.33
N ASP A 50 -4.95 -1.92 -10.33
CA ASP A 50 -5.95 -0.85 -10.38
C ASP A 50 -7.18 -1.21 -9.52
N TYR A 51 -7.56 -2.48 -9.48
CA TYR A 51 -8.63 -2.95 -8.58
C TYR A 51 -8.23 -2.87 -7.12
N THR A 52 -7.01 -3.33 -6.79
CA THR A 52 -6.52 -3.31 -5.40
C THR A 52 -6.35 -1.89 -4.88
N ILE A 53 -5.83 -0.95 -5.67
CA ILE A 53 -5.73 0.45 -5.24
C ILE A 53 -7.11 1.11 -5.10
N THR A 54 -8.08 0.71 -5.90
CA THR A 54 -9.45 1.22 -5.78
C THR A 54 -10.07 0.79 -4.46
N ILE A 55 -9.91 -0.47 -4.06
CA ILE A 55 -10.36 -0.97 -2.75
C ILE A 55 -9.67 -0.18 -1.63
N ALA A 56 -8.34 -0.02 -1.70
CA ALA A 56 -7.57 0.75 -0.72
C ALA A 56 -8.05 2.21 -0.61
N PHE A 57 -8.30 2.86 -1.74
CA PHE A 57 -8.78 4.25 -1.79
C PHE A 57 -10.15 4.42 -1.14
N PHE A 58 -11.11 3.55 -1.43
CA PHE A 58 -12.45 3.64 -0.83
C PHE A 58 -12.44 3.24 0.65
N ALA A 59 -11.60 2.29 1.05
CA ALA A 59 -11.40 1.96 2.45
C ALA A 59 -10.83 3.18 3.21
N GLU A 60 -9.82 3.85 2.66
CA GLU A 60 -9.25 5.05 3.27
C GLU A 60 -10.27 6.20 3.33
N ALA A 61 -11.05 6.42 2.28
CA ALA A 61 -12.12 7.42 2.26
C ALA A 61 -13.15 7.17 3.37
N LEU A 62 -13.58 5.92 3.53
CA LEU A 62 -14.51 5.52 4.58
C LEU A 62 -13.89 5.73 5.98
N SER A 63 -12.64 5.35 6.16
CA SER A 63 -11.91 5.52 7.41
C SER A 63 -11.81 6.99 7.83
N ILE A 64 -11.50 7.88 6.89
CA ILE A 64 -11.45 9.34 7.14
C ILE A 64 -12.84 9.88 7.49
N ALA A 65 -13.88 9.46 6.78
CA ALA A 65 -15.26 9.89 7.06
C ALA A 65 -15.69 9.47 8.48
N LEU A 66 -15.40 8.24 8.88
CA LEU A 66 -15.68 7.74 10.23
C LEU A 66 -14.86 8.50 11.29
N THR A 67 -13.61 8.84 10.99
CA THR A 67 -12.78 9.63 11.90
C THR A 67 -13.30 11.05 12.08
N ILE A 68 -13.79 11.69 11.01
CA ILE A 68 -14.45 13.00 11.13
C ILE A 68 -15.65 12.89 12.08
N ALA A 69 -16.45 11.83 11.93
CA ALA A 69 -17.58 11.58 12.83
C ALA A 69 -17.12 11.33 14.28
N ALA A 70 -16.05 10.56 14.49
CA ALA A 70 -15.48 10.31 15.82
C ALA A 70 -14.96 11.60 16.47
N VAL A 71 -14.26 12.46 15.72
CA VAL A 71 -13.76 13.75 16.21
C VAL A 71 -14.92 14.70 16.56
N ALA A 72 -16.00 14.68 15.80
CA ALA A 72 -17.21 15.44 16.11
C ALA A 72 -17.86 14.98 17.43
N ASN A 73 -17.72 13.71 17.82
CA ASN A 73 -18.15 13.14 19.09
C ASN A 73 -17.08 13.20 20.20
N GLY A 74 -16.00 13.97 20.01
CA GLY A 74 -14.98 14.23 21.01
C GLY A 74 -13.76 13.31 20.98
N PHE A 75 -13.55 12.53 19.94
CA PHE A 75 -12.32 11.74 19.78
C PHE A 75 -11.09 12.66 19.75
N GLY A 76 -10.13 12.40 20.62
CA GLY A 76 -8.94 13.24 20.84
C GLY A 76 -9.07 14.20 22.01
N ARG A 77 -10.19 14.21 22.77
CA ARG A 77 -10.33 14.88 24.06
C ARG A 77 -9.87 13.95 25.19
N PRO A 78 -9.40 14.48 26.31
CA PRO A 78 -9.09 13.64 27.48
C PRO A 78 -10.33 12.88 27.95
N ALA A 79 -10.17 11.59 28.28
CA ALA A 79 -11.28 10.67 28.60
C ALA A 79 -12.19 11.15 29.76
N GLN A 80 -11.68 12.00 30.65
CA GLN A 80 -12.43 12.56 31.77
C GLN A 80 -13.52 13.58 31.39
N TYR A 81 -13.42 14.18 30.19
CA TYR A 81 -14.40 15.14 29.68
C TYR A 81 -15.48 14.49 28.78
N LEU A 82 -15.41 13.19 28.57
CA LEU A 82 -16.31 12.43 27.72
C LEU A 82 -17.41 11.77 28.55
N SER A 83 -18.66 11.92 28.13
CA SER A 83 -19.80 11.17 28.67
C SER A 83 -19.69 9.67 28.35
N GLY A 84 -20.47 8.83 29.06
CA GLY A 84 -20.50 7.39 28.82
C GLY A 84 -20.95 7.04 27.39
N GLU A 85 -21.95 7.73 26.87
CA GLU A 85 -22.46 7.55 25.50
C GLU A 85 -21.42 7.94 24.45
N GLU A 86 -20.72 9.07 24.65
CA GLU A 86 -19.64 9.50 23.74
C GLU A 86 -18.50 8.49 23.69
N LYS A 87 -18.13 7.92 24.84
CA LYS A 87 -17.08 6.87 24.91
C LYS A 87 -17.48 5.62 24.13
N GLU A 88 -18.74 5.18 24.25
CA GLU A 88 -19.24 4.02 23.51
C GLU A 88 -19.25 4.29 22.00
N ILE A 89 -19.74 5.45 21.55
CA ILE A 89 -19.74 5.85 20.13
C ILE A 89 -18.34 5.94 19.58
N ILE A 90 -17.42 6.58 20.31
CA ILE A 90 -16.00 6.68 19.92
C ILE A 90 -15.38 5.29 19.84
N GLY A 91 -15.63 4.42 20.82
CA GLY A 91 -15.13 3.06 20.84
C GLY A 91 -15.57 2.23 19.63
N ILE A 92 -16.87 2.21 19.34
CA ILE A 92 -17.42 1.51 18.16
C ILE A 92 -16.83 2.10 16.87
N THR A 93 -16.81 3.42 16.75
CA THR A 93 -16.31 4.07 15.54
C THR A 93 -14.84 3.78 15.33
N THR A 94 -14.02 3.84 16.38
CA THR A 94 -12.59 3.55 16.33
C THR A 94 -12.34 2.08 15.97
N PHE A 95 -13.12 1.16 16.51
CA PHE A 95 -13.03 -0.26 16.15
C PHE A 95 -13.27 -0.48 14.64
N ILE A 96 -14.33 0.13 14.09
CA ILE A 96 -14.60 0.05 12.63
C ILE A 96 -13.48 0.70 11.83
N VAL A 97 -12.96 1.84 12.29
CA VAL A 97 -11.83 2.53 11.65
C VAL A 97 -10.60 1.62 11.59
N PHE A 98 -10.28 0.86 12.64
CA PHE A 98 -9.14 -0.07 12.64
C PHE A 98 -9.31 -1.17 11.61
N ILE A 99 -10.49 -1.81 11.52
CA ILE A 99 -10.79 -2.82 10.50
C ILE A 99 -10.59 -2.24 9.11
N VAL A 100 -11.22 -1.12 8.81
CA VAL A 100 -11.15 -0.47 7.49
C VAL A 100 -9.72 -0.02 7.15
N ALA A 101 -8.94 0.39 8.15
CA ALA A 101 -7.53 0.74 8.03
C ALA A 101 -6.67 -0.45 7.58
N LEU A 102 -6.91 -1.63 8.13
CA LEU A 102 -6.22 -2.86 7.70
C LEU A 102 -6.47 -3.16 6.21
N TRP A 103 -7.69 -2.91 5.73
CA TRP A 103 -8.01 -3.02 4.30
C TRP A 103 -7.24 -2.00 3.47
N ALA A 104 -7.25 -0.72 3.85
CA ALA A 104 -6.55 0.35 3.13
C ALA A 104 -5.04 0.05 3.03
N SER A 105 -4.42 -0.28 4.15
CA SER A 105 -2.99 -0.61 4.26
C SER A 105 -2.60 -1.84 3.45
N SER A 106 -3.36 -2.94 3.59
CA SER A 106 -3.04 -4.21 2.94
C SER A 106 -3.23 -4.15 1.43
N PHE A 107 -4.38 -3.66 0.96
CA PHE A 107 -4.64 -3.53 -0.48
C PHE A 107 -3.75 -2.47 -1.13
N GLY A 108 -3.36 -1.41 -0.41
CA GLY A 108 -2.37 -0.44 -0.86
C GLY A 108 -1.02 -1.09 -1.16
N ARG A 109 -0.47 -1.87 -0.23
CA ARG A 109 0.79 -2.62 -0.40
C ARG A 109 0.70 -3.66 -1.51
N ILE A 110 -0.40 -4.42 -1.59
CA ILE A 110 -0.64 -5.37 -2.68
C ILE A 110 -0.65 -4.65 -4.04
N SER A 111 -1.25 -3.46 -4.13
CA SER A 111 -1.25 -2.67 -5.37
C SER A 111 0.15 -2.26 -5.79
N VAL A 112 0.98 -1.79 -4.84
CA VAL A 112 2.39 -1.46 -5.11
C VAL A 112 3.15 -2.69 -5.57
N ALA A 113 3.00 -3.83 -4.91
CA ALA A 113 3.64 -5.09 -5.30
C ALA A 113 3.23 -5.54 -6.70
N CYS A 114 1.92 -5.50 -7.02
CA CYS A 114 1.40 -5.82 -8.35
C CYS A 114 1.93 -4.89 -9.44
N LEU A 115 2.09 -3.61 -9.12
CA LEU A 115 2.69 -2.64 -10.02
C LEU A 115 4.17 -2.96 -10.28
N LEU A 116 4.94 -3.23 -9.24
CA LEU A 116 6.36 -3.59 -9.34
C LEU A 116 6.58 -4.91 -10.09
N LEU A 117 5.68 -5.88 -9.93
CA LEU A 117 5.69 -7.14 -10.70
C LEU A 117 5.62 -6.91 -12.21
N GLN A 118 4.93 -5.86 -12.66
CA GLN A 118 4.82 -5.52 -14.09
C GLN A 118 6.14 -4.97 -14.66
N PHE A 119 6.97 -4.34 -13.83
CA PHE A 119 8.25 -3.76 -14.25
C PHE A 119 9.45 -4.69 -14.03
N THR A 120 9.28 -5.77 -13.27
CA THR A 120 10.37 -6.65 -12.86
C THR A 120 10.50 -7.83 -13.81
N SER A 121 11.66 -7.94 -14.50
CA SER A 121 11.99 -9.06 -15.38
C SER A 121 12.82 -10.16 -14.69
N CYS A 122 13.44 -9.87 -13.55
CA CYS A 122 14.28 -10.81 -12.81
C CYS A 122 13.44 -11.82 -12.03
N LYS A 123 13.67 -13.11 -12.24
CA LYS A 123 12.92 -14.20 -11.59
C LYS A 123 12.99 -14.16 -10.06
N VAL A 124 14.17 -13.84 -9.51
CA VAL A 124 14.37 -13.76 -8.04
C VAL A 124 13.50 -12.66 -7.44
N TRP A 125 13.53 -11.45 -8.02
CA TRP A 125 12.72 -10.33 -7.54
C TRP A 125 11.21 -10.58 -7.69
N ARG A 126 10.80 -11.24 -8.77
CA ARG A 126 9.41 -11.67 -8.92
C ARG A 126 8.99 -12.66 -7.82
N ALA A 127 9.85 -13.60 -7.47
CA ALA A 127 9.59 -14.54 -6.38
C ALA A 127 9.48 -13.81 -5.02
N VAL A 128 10.37 -12.86 -4.73
CA VAL A 128 10.33 -12.03 -3.52
C VAL A 128 9.01 -11.24 -3.45
N LEU A 129 8.60 -10.59 -4.54
CA LEU A 129 7.33 -9.83 -4.57
C LEU A 129 6.12 -10.74 -4.36
N TRP A 130 6.08 -11.91 -5.00
CA TRP A 130 5.00 -12.86 -4.80
C TRP A 130 4.97 -13.37 -3.36
N ALA A 131 6.12 -13.66 -2.77
CA ALA A 131 6.22 -14.03 -1.36
C ALA A 131 5.70 -12.91 -0.45
N THR A 132 6.05 -11.65 -0.74
CA THR A 132 5.54 -10.49 0.00
C THR A 132 4.03 -10.35 -0.12
N VAL A 133 3.44 -10.56 -1.31
CA VAL A 133 1.98 -10.51 -1.49
C VAL A 133 1.28 -11.62 -0.69
N VAL A 134 1.78 -12.86 -0.77
CA VAL A 134 1.20 -13.99 -0.01
C VAL A 134 1.28 -13.72 1.49
N LEU A 135 2.43 -13.24 1.97
CA LEU A 135 2.62 -12.92 3.38
C LEU A 135 1.73 -11.75 3.82
N GLN A 136 1.55 -10.72 2.97
CA GLN A 136 0.65 -9.61 3.24
C GLN A 136 -0.81 -10.06 3.37
N VAL A 137 -1.27 -10.96 2.50
CA VAL A 137 -2.63 -11.54 2.58
C VAL A 137 -2.78 -12.38 3.85
N ALA A 138 -1.78 -13.20 4.19
CA ALA A 138 -1.81 -14.00 5.42
C ALA A 138 -1.87 -13.12 6.68
N MET A 139 -1.04 -12.07 6.74
CA MET A 139 -1.04 -11.10 7.85
C MET A 139 -2.37 -10.35 7.93
N PHE A 140 -2.92 -9.91 6.80
CA PHE A 140 -4.22 -9.24 6.75
C PHE A 140 -5.32 -10.12 7.34
N ILE A 141 -5.46 -11.36 6.88
CA ILE A 141 -6.46 -12.29 7.39
C ILE A 141 -6.26 -12.57 8.89
N SER A 142 -5.01 -12.74 9.32
CA SER A 142 -4.70 -12.99 10.74
C SER A 142 -5.09 -11.81 11.62
N CYS A 143 -4.81 -10.58 11.17
CA CYS A 143 -5.17 -9.37 11.91
C CYS A 143 -6.68 -9.20 12.03
N GLU A 144 -7.41 -9.36 10.92
CA GLU A 144 -8.87 -9.28 10.93
C GLU A 144 -9.50 -10.31 11.88
N VAL A 145 -9.02 -11.57 11.86
CA VAL A 145 -9.49 -12.59 12.77
C VAL A 145 -9.24 -12.22 14.24
N ILE A 146 -8.04 -11.67 14.55
CA ILE A 146 -7.70 -11.25 15.90
C ILE A 146 -8.61 -10.11 16.37
N GLU A 147 -8.89 -9.12 15.52
CA GLU A 147 -9.79 -8.00 15.85
C GLU A 147 -11.19 -8.48 16.26
N PHE A 148 -11.71 -9.52 15.61
CA PHE A 148 -13.03 -10.07 15.95
C PHE A 148 -13.02 -11.05 17.13
N VAL A 149 -11.88 -11.66 17.45
CA VAL A 149 -11.79 -12.71 18.49
C VAL A 149 -11.17 -12.20 19.79
N GLN A 150 -10.62 -10.97 19.79
CA GLN A 150 -9.87 -10.44 20.94
C GLN A 150 -10.68 -10.33 22.24
N CYS A 151 -12.01 -10.16 22.16
CA CYS A 151 -12.89 -10.18 23.34
C CYS A 151 -14.15 -11.01 23.10
N ARG A 152 -14.63 -11.67 24.15
CA ARG A 152 -15.92 -12.39 24.19
C ARG A 152 -16.75 -11.93 25.37
N PRO A 153 -17.92 -11.30 25.15
CA PRO A 153 -18.50 -10.90 23.86
C PRO A 153 -17.74 -9.71 23.23
N ILE A 154 -17.84 -9.54 21.91
CA ILE A 154 -17.14 -8.47 21.14
C ILE A 154 -17.43 -7.07 21.67
N ARG A 155 -18.61 -6.84 22.25
CA ARG A 155 -19.00 -5.57 22.88
C ARG A 155 -18.03 -5.11 23.99
N ALA A 156 -17.30 -6.05 24.60
CA ALA A 156 -16.33 -5.75 25.65
C ALA A 156 -15.08 -4.97 25.14
N ILE A 157 -14.93 -4.79 23.82
CA ILE A 157 -13.87 -3.96 23.24
C ILE A 157 -14.11 -2.47 23.52
N TRP A 158 -15.37 -2.03 23.59
CA TRP A 158 -15.72 -0.61 23.73
C TRP A 158 -16.66 -0.30 24.89
N ALA A 159 -17.19 -1.31 25.58
CA ALA A 159 -18.05 -1.14 26.74
C ALA A 159 -17.68 -2.12 27.84
N ASP A 160 -17.84 -1.72 29.11
CA ASP A 160 -17.66 -2.62 30.25
C ASP A 160 -18.81 -3.63 30.26
N VAL A 161 -18.46 -4.92 30.19
CA VAL A 161 -19.38 -6.05 30.22
C VAL A 161 -18.96 -7.03 31.30
N ASP A 162 -19.87 -7.30 32.23
CA ASP A 162 -19.62 -8.28 33.30
C ASP A 162 -19.32 -9.67 32.73
N GLY A 163 -18.25 -10.30 33.20
CA GLY A 163 -17.85 -11.64 32.77
C GLY A 163 -17.21 -11.70 31.38
N ALA A 164 -16.76 -10.59 30.82
CA ALA A 164 -16.04 -10.57 29.55
C ALA A 164 -14.66 -11.23 29.65
N GLU A 165 -14.34 -12.09 28.69
CA GLU A 165 -13.02 -12.68 28.52
C GLU A 165 -12.31 -12.02 27.33
N CYS A 166 -11.25 -11.26 27.60
CA CYS A 166 -10.43 -10.63 26.57
C CYS A 166 -9.00 -11.17 26.54
N ILE A 167 -8.37 -11.12 25.37
CA ILE A 167 -6.94 -11.43 25.23
C ILE A 167 -6.15 -10.40 26.06
N PRO A 168 -5.13 -10.84 26.86
CA PRO A 168 -4.31 -9.91 27.64
C PRO A 168 -3.70 -8.80 26.75
N ALA A 169 -3.79 -7.56 27.22
CA ALA A 169 -3.31 -6.38 26.48
C ALA A 169 -1.84 -6.54 26.02
N GLU A 170 -0.99 -7.15 26.83
CA GLU A 170 0.42 -7.41 26.49
C GLU A 170 0.57 -8.23 25.19
N ARG A 171 -0.30 -9.23 24.96
CA ARG A 171 -0.26 -10.03 23.73
C ARG A 171 -0.68 -9.19 22.52
N ILE A 172 -1.71 -8.35 22.68
CA ILE A 172 -2.17 -7.45 21.63
C ILE A 172 -1.06 -6.47 21.24
N TRP A 173 -0.36 -5.90 22.24
CA TRP A 173 0.79 -5.01 22.02
C TRP A 173 1.91 -5.71 21.24
N ASN A 174 2.28 -6.92 21.65
CA ASN A 174 3.33 -7.69 20.98
C ASN A 174 2.97 -8.00 19.53
N MET A 175 1.72 -8.36 19.25
CA MET A 175 1.23 -8.57 17.89
C MET A 175 1.27 -7.28 17.06
N SER A 176 0.89 -6.16 17.63
CA SER A 176 0.93 -4.85 16.95
C SER A 176 2.37 -4.45 16.58
N TYR A 177 3.37 -4.71 17.43
CA TYR A 177 4.79 -4.51 17.07
C TYR A 177 5.21 -5.37 15.88
N VAL A 178 4.79 -6.63 15.81
CA VAL A 178 5.08 -7.52 14.67
C VAL A 178 4.45 -6.99 13.39
N ILE A 179 3.20 -6.53 13.44
CA ILE A 179 2.48 -5.97 12.29
C ILE A 179 3.19 -4.72 11.76
N ILE A 180 3.56 -3.79 12.67
CA ILE A 180 4.27 -2.56 12.29
C ILE A 180 5.64 -2.90 11.69
N ALA A 181 6.40 -3.81 12.30
CA ALA A 181 7.71 -4.23 11.79
C ALA A 181 7.62 -4.87 10.41
N PHE A 182 6.61 -5.71 10.18
CA PHE A 182 6.35 -6.31 8.88
C PHE A 182 5.97 -5.25 7.82
N GLY A 183 5.12 -4.28 8.20
CA GLY A 183 4.78 -3.14 7.35
C GLY A 183 6.02 -2.37 6.92
N MET A 184 6.86 -1.97 7.88
CA MET A 184 8.13 -1.26 7.61
C MET A 184 9.06 -2.06 6.69
N PHE A 185 9.18 -3.37 6.91
CA PHE A 185 9.99 -4.24 6.05
C PHE A 185 9.46 -4.27 4.62
N SER A 186 8.14 -4.39 4.43
CA SER A 186 7.50 -4.35 3.11
C SER A 186 7.72 -3.01 2.40
N ASP A 187 7.58 -1.90 3.12
CA ASP A 187 7.78 -0.56 2.58
C ASP A 187 9.25 -0.31 2.19
N ALA A 188 10.20 -0.81 2.98
CA ALA A 188 11.62 -0.78 2.65
C ALA A 188 11.94 -1.60 1.39
N LEU A 189 11.36 -2.79 1.23
CA LEU A 189 11.50 -3.60 0.02
C LEU A 189 10.99 -2.85 -1.22
N PHE A 190 9.82 -2.23 -1.12
CA PHE A 190 9.24 -1.46 -2.23
C PHE A 190 10.06 -0.21 -2.57
N ALA A 191 10.71 0.42 -1.58
CA ALA A 191 11.59 1.57 -1.80
C ALA A 191 12.91 1.17 -2.47
N VAL A 192 13.50 0.04 -2.11
CA VAL A 192 14.81 -0.42 -2.63
C VAL A 192 14.69 -1.00 -4.04
N GLN A 193 13.61 -1.69 -4.35
CA GLN A 193 13.48 -2.40 -5.62
C GLN A 193 13.60 -1.51 -6.87
N PRO A 194 13.00 -0.32 -6.96
CA PRO A 194 13.16 0.55 -8.12
C PRO A 194 14.61 0.97 -8.38
N ILE A 195 15.44 1.10 -7.32
CA ILE A 195 16.86 1.43 -7.44
C ILE A 195 17.60 0.37 -8.26
N LEU A 196 17.34 -0.90 -7.91
CA LEU A 196 18.01 -2.04 -8.55
C LEU A 196 17.62 -2.20 -10.02
N ILE A 197 16.42 -1.76 -10.37
CA ILE A 197 15.95 -1.73 -11.76
C ILE A 197 16.67 -0.64 -12.56
N ILE A 198 16.90 0.54 -11.96
CA ILE A 198 17.51 1.69 -12.66
C ILE A 198 18.99 1.50 -12.88
N TRP A 199 19.73 0.95 -11.92
CA TRP A 199 21.19 0.75 -12.06
C TRP A 199 21.57 -0.08 -13.30
N ARG A 200 20.62 -0.83 -13.86
CA ARG A 200 20.84 -1.69 -15.04
C ARG A 200 20.35 -1.08 -16.36
N LEU A 201 19.69 0.07 -16.35
CA LEU A 201 19.04 0.58 -17.57
C LEU A 201 19.10 2.11 -17.65
N SER A 202 19.54 2.66 -18.80
CA SER A 202 19.48 4.10 -19.10
C SER A 202 18.03 4.55 -19.22
N ARG A 203 17.55 5.29 -18.26
CA ARG A 203 16.15 5.78 -18.18
C ARG A 203 16.06 7.27 -18.45
N SER A 204 14.86 7.70 -18.91
CA SER A 204 14.56 9.12 -19.13
C SER A 204 14.64 9.91 -17.81
N PRO A 205 14.95 11.23 -17.85
CA PRO A 205 15.02 12.06 -16.64
C PRO A 205 13.70 12.05 -15.86
N VAL A 206 12.55 12.03 -16.54
CA VAL A 206 11.22 11.95 -15.89
C VAL A 206 11.05 10.65 -15.11
N GLU A 207 11.51 9.52 -15.66
CA GLU A 207 11.49 8.25 -14.94
C GLU A 207 12.37 8.29 -13.68
N LYS A 208 13.55 8.88 -13.76
CA LYS A 208 14.45 9.04 -12.60
C LYS A 208 13.78 9.85 -11.49
N VAL A 209 13.14 10.97 -11.83
CA VAL A 209 12.41 11.80 -10.86
C VAL A 209 11.27 11.01 -10.20
N LEU A 210 10.44 10.33 -11.00
CA LEU A 210 9.33 9.53 -10.47
C LEU A 210 9.80 8.44 -9.51
N ILE A 211 10.93 7.80 -9.82
CA ILE A 211 11.48 6.75 -8.97
C ILE A 211 12.10 7.34 -7.71
N SER A 212 12.75 8.49 -7.79
CA SER A 212 13.25 9.21 -6.61
C SER A 212 12.10 9.61 -5.68
N VAL A 213 10.98 10.05 -6.24
CA VAL A 213 9.75 10.33 -5.46
C VAL A 213 9.23 9.07 -4.78
N LEU A 214 9.14 7.94 -5.51
CA LEU A 214 8.72 6.66 -4.93
C LEU A 214 9.62 6.22 -3.77
N MET A 215 10.94 6.37 -3.92
CA MET A 215 11.91 6.08 -2.86
C MET A 215 11.69 6.99 -1.66
N GLY A 216 11.53 8.29 -1.89
CA GLY A 216 11.26 9.26 -0.83
C GLY A 216 9.98 8.92 -0.05
N LEU A 217 8.91 8.57 -0.77
CA LEU A 217 7.64 8.15 -0.15
C LEU A 217 7.78 6.84 0.64
N GLY A 218 8.55 5.86 0.12
CA GLY A 218 8.83 4.62 0.84
C GLY A 218 9.65 4.85 2.12
N LEU A 219 10.67 5.72 2.07
CA LEU A 219 11.44 6.10 3.26
C LEU A 219 10.59 6.85 4.29
N LEU A 220 9.67 7.69 3.84
CA LEU A 220 8.72 8.38 4.70
C LEU A 220 7.80 7.37 5.40
N ALA A 221 7.30 6.35 4.69
CA ALA A 221 6.50 5.27 5.28
C ALA A 221 7.27 4.48 6.34
N VAL A 222 8.54 4.15 6.09
CA VAL A 222 9.42 3.51 7.09
C VAL A 222 9.61 4.43 8.30
N GLY A 223 9.83 5.72 8.08
CA GLY A 223 9.94 6.72 9.16
C GLY A 223 8.68 6.80 10.02
N ALA A 224 7.51 6.81 9.37
CA ALA A 224 6.22 6.75 10.07
C ALA A 224 6.08 5.50 10.95
N GLY A 225 6.53 4.35 10.46
CA GLY A 225 6.57 3.10 11.23
C GLY A 225 7.44 3.19 12.48
N VAL A 226 8.62 3.81 12.36
CA VAL A 226 9.51 4.06 13.52
C VAL A 226 8.81 4.92 14.58
N VAL A 227 8.19 6.03 14.15
CA VAL A 227 7.44 6.91 15.07
C VAL A 227 6.29 6.17 15.74
N LYS A 228 5.56 5.33 15.01
CA LYS A 228 4.48 4.49 15.58
C LYS A 228 5.00 3.59 16.70
N ILE A 229 6.15 2.93 16.52
CA ILE A 229 6.76 2.08 17.56
C ILE A 229 7.08 2.89 18.80
N PHE A 230 7.68 4.09 18.64
CA PHE A 230 7.99 4.96 19.78
C PHE A 230 6.73 5.45 20.50
N THR A 231 5.73 5.90 19.75
CA THR A 231 4.45 6.35 20.31
C THR A 231 3.76 5.24 21.09
N MET A 232 3.74 4.04 20.52
CA MET A 232 3.14 2.86 21.14
C MET A 232 3.85 2.45 22.43
N LYS A 233 5.18 2.54 22.46
CA LYS A 233 5.98 2.27 23.67
C LYS A 233 5.71 3.31 24.78
N THR A 234 5.57 4.58 24.41
CA THR A 234 5.26 5.67 25.35
C THR A 234 3.86 5.49 25.93
N TYR A 235 2.90 5.10 25.11
CA TYR A 235 1.53 4.79 25.51
C TYR A 235 1.47 3.63 26.54
N ASN A 236 2.15 2.53 26.28
CA ASN A 236 2.16 1.36 27.18
C ASN A 236 2.75 1.68 28.56
N ASN A 237 3.57 2.73 28.68
CA ASN A 237 4.18 3.15 29.93
C ASN A 237 3.38 4.20 30.72
N ASN A 238 2.44 4.93 30.07
CA ASN A 238 1.72 6.08 30.65
C ASN A 238 0.21 5.99 30.35
N SER A 239 -0.49 5.07 30.96
CA SER A 239 -1.88 4.75 30.61
C SER A 239 -2.98 5.66 31.16
N ASP A 240 -2.69 6.86 31.68
CA ASP A 240 -3.69 7.72 32.33
C ASP A 240 -4.66 8.43 31.35
N ASN A 241 -4.30 8.59 30.06
CA ASN A 241 -5.11 9.26 29.03
C ASN A 241 -5.19 8.48 27.70
N VAL A 242 -5.81 7.30 27.72
CA VAL A 242 -5.90 6.35 26.61
C VAL A 242 -6.32 6.98 25.28
N VAL A 243 -7.35 7.83 25.28
CA VAL A 243 -7.94 8.39 24.05
C VAL A 243 -7.07 9.47 23.42
N GLY A 244 -6.44 10.33 24.24
CA GLY A 244 -5.56 11.39 23.74
C GLY A 244 -4.23 10.87 23.20
N ASP A 245 -3.67 9.88 23.87
CA ASP A 245 -2.35 9.33 23.55
C ASP A 245 -2.36 8.42 22.30
N MET A 246 -3.54 7.95 21.86
CA MET A 246 -3.70 7.20 20.60
C MET A 246 -3.70 8.09 19.35
N MET A 247 -3.96 9.40 19.47
CA MET A 247 -4.06 10.29 18.32
C MET A 247 -2.79 10.39 17.47
N PRO A 248 -1.57 10.46 18.03
CA PRO A 248 -0.35 10.45 17.22
C PRO A 248 -0.16 9.15 16.44
N LEU A 249 -0.50 8.00 17.05
CA LEU A 249 -0.46 6.70 16.38
C LEU A 249 -1.42 6.67 15.19
N TYR A 250 -2.63 7.16 15.40
CA TYR A 250 -3.65 7.30 14.36
C TYR A 250 -3.15 8.21 13.22
N LEU A 251 -2.64 9.39 13.53
CA LEU A 251 -2.14 10.35 12.53
C LEU A 251 -1.06 9.71 11.64
N TRP A 252 -0.05 9.08 12.23
CA TRP A 252 1.02 8.45 11.47
C TRP A 252 0.55 7.27 10.61
N THR A 253 -0.45 6.52 11.08
CA THR A 253 -1.08 5.46 10.31
C THR A 253 -1.79 6.03 9.07
N ARG A 254 -2.56 7.12 9.23
CA ARG A 254 -3.23 7.79 8.08
C ARG A 254 -2.24 8.35 7.07
N ILE A 255 -1.17 9.00 7.55
CA ILE A 255 -0.12 9.53 6.67
C ILE A 255 0.50 8.39 5.85
N GLU A 256 0.83 7.27 6.48
CA GLU A 256 1.41 6.10 5.79
C GLU A 256 0.47 5.57 4.70
N GLU A 257 -0.81 5.37 4.99
CA GLU A 257 -1.79 4.83 4.04
C GLU A 257 -2.05 5.77 2.87
N ILE A 258 -2.17 7.06 3.11
CA ILE A 258 -2.32 8.06 2.06
C ILE A 258 -1.06 8.12 1.17
N VAL A 259 0.13 8.07 1.78
CA VAL A 259 1.40 8.02 1.08
C VAL A 259 1.53 6.78 0.19
N LEU A 260 1.08 5.61 0.68
CA LEU A 260 1.03 4.38 -0.11
C LEU A 260 0.12 4.52 -1.34
N ILE A 261 -1.05 5.15 -1.20
CA ILE A 261 -1.96 5.41 -2.33
C ILE A 261 -1.28 6.31 -3.36
N ILE A 262 -0.62 7.39 -2.92
CA ILE A 262 0.10 8.32 -3.80
C ILE A 262 1.26 7.57 -4.49
N ALA A 263 2.05 6.80 -3.75
CA ALA A 263 3.16 6.02 -4.27
C ALA A 263 2.71 4.98 -5.31
N ALA A 264 1.62 4.26 -5.06
CA ALA A 264 1.06 3.33 -6.01
C ALA A 264 0.62 4.01 -7.32
N CYS A 265 0.16 5.26 -7.25
CA CYS A 265 -0.30 6.01 -8.42
C CYS A 265 0.83 6.69 -9.20
N ALA A 266 1.94 7.05 -8.55
CA ALA A 266 3.01 7.88 -9.12
C ALA A 266 3.61 7.37 -10.45
N PRO A 267 3.94 6.07 -10.66
CA PRO A 267 4.54 5.61 -11.92
C PRO A 267 3.66 5.79 -13.14
N LEU A 268 2.35 5.80 -12.96
CA LEU A 268 1.39 5.93 -14.06
C LEU A 268 1.11 7.39 -14.46
N LEU A 269 1.54 8.33 -13.61
CA LEU A 269 1.44 9.75 -13.92
C LEU A 269 2.47 10.22 -14.95
N LYS A 270 3.46 9.39 -15.32
CA LYS A 270 4.47 9.72 -16.33
C LYS A 270 3.83 10.25 -17.62
N SER A 271 2.90 9.50 -18.19
CA SER A 271 2.26 9.84 -19.48
C SER A 271 1.50 11.18 -19.44
N PRO A 272 0.62 11.46 -18.47
CA PRO A 272 -0.07 12.73 -18.38
C PRO A 272 0.88 13.90 -18.06
N ILE A 273 1.91 13.68 -17.22
CA ILE A 273 2.90 14.71 -16.89
C ILE A 273 3.72 15.09 -18.12
N GLU A 274 4.24 14.13 -18.88
CA GLU A 274 4.96 14.38 -20.13
C GLU A 274 4.10 15.11 -21.15
N GLY A 275 2.81 14.74 -21.28
CA GLY A 275 1.84 15.40 -22.13
C GLY A 275 1.58 16.86 -21.74
N LEU A 276 1.48 17.13 -20.45
CA LEU A 276 1.28 18.48 -19.91
C LEU A 276 2.53 19.35 -20.07
N LEU A 277 3.70 18.80 -19.80
CA LEU A 277 5.00 19.48 -19.96
C LEU A 277 5.23 19.87 -21.42
N HIS A 278 4.93 18.97 -22.34
CA HIS A 278 5.04 19.25 -23.77
C HIS A 278 4.08 20.38 -24.22
N ARG A 279 2.84 20.36 -23.74
CA ARG A 279 1.82 21.36 -24.09
C ARG A 279 2.08 22.74 -23.48
N ARG A 280 2.61 22.80 -22.24
CA ARG A 280 2.76 24.05 -21.49
C ARG A 280 4.15 24.68 -21.62
N LEU A 281 5.20 23.87 -21.72
CA LEU A 281 6.61 24.30 -21.71
C LEU A 281 7.32 24.10 -23.04
N GLY A 282 6.66 23.54 -24.08
CA GLY A 282 7.28 23.32 -25.40
C GLY A 282 8.48 22.36 -25.38
N LEU A 283 8.69 21.64 -24.27
CA LEU A 283 9.82 20.73 -24.13
C LEU A 283 9.65 19.55 -25.10
N PRO A 284 10.72 19.15 -25.82
CA PRO A 284 10.64 18.01 -26.73
C PRO A 284 10.17 16.78 -25.97
N ARG A 285 9.27 16.00 -26.58
CA ARG A 285 8.91 14.67 -26.05
C ARG A 285 10.18 13.87 -25.91
N PHE A 286 10.57 13.60 -24.68
CA PHE A 286 11.63 12.63 -24.38
C PHE A 286 11.10 11.24 -24.71
N SER A 287 11.06 10.89 -25.99
CA SER A 287 10.93 9.51 -26.40
C SER A 287 12.22 8.79 -26.05
N PRO A 288 12.25 7.87 -25.09
CA PRO A 288 13.29 6.90 -25.05
C PRO A 288 13.13 6.08 -26.34
N THR A 289 14.14 6.10 -27.20
CA THR A 289 14.25 5.13 -28.28
C THR A 289 14.50 3.77 -27.64
N VAL A 290 13.49 3.19 -27.02
CA VAL A 290 13.44 1.76 -26.71
C VAL A 290 12.86 1.09 -27.93
N ARG A 291 13.73 0.84 -28.92
CA ARG A 291 13.46 -0.24 -29.87
C ARG A 291 13.14 -1.47 -29.03
N GLY A 292 11.89 -1.91 -29.03
CA GLY A 292 11.51 -3.28 -28.70
C GLY A 292 10.84 -3.57 -27.37
N LEU A 293 10.21 -2.59 -26.67
CA LEU A 293 9.18 -2.95 -25.68
C LEU A 293 7.88 -2.21 -26.01
N ASN A 294 7.17 -2.75 -26.98
CA ASN A 294 5.74 -2.52 -27.04
C ASN A 294 5.16 -3.05 -25.73
N THR A 295 4.65 -2.17 -24.89
CA THR A 295 3.92 -2.53 -23.66
C THR A 295 2.64 -3.33 -23.95
N VAL A 296 2.42 -3.67 -25.22
CA VAL A 296 1.29 -4.47 -25.74
C VAL A 296 1.62 -5.96 -25.76
N ASP A 297 2.92 -6.35 -25.87
CA ASP A 297 3.30 -7.74 -26.09
C ASP A 297 3.73 -8.50 -24.82
N VAL A 298 3.74 -7.85 -23.65
CA VAL A 298 4.19 -8.50 -22.39
C VAL A 298 3.02 -9.07 -21.57
N LEU A 299 1.77 -8.82 -21.97
CA LEU A 299 0.60 -9.48 -21.38
C LEU A 299 0.12 -10.54 -22.37
N PRO A 300 0.29 -11.84 -22.11
CA PRO A 300 -0.50 -12.83 -22.83
C PRO A 300 -1.97 -12.47 -22.56
N SER A 301 -2.68 -12.21 -23.65
CA SER A 301 -4.13 -12.02 -23.63
C SER A 301 -4.73 -13.18 -22.84
N MET A 302 -5.52 -12.87 -21.83
CA MET A 302 -6.26 -13.88 -21.06
C MET A 302 -7.24 -14.69 -21.92
N SER A 303 -7.40 -14.34 -23.19
CA SER A 303 -8.21 -15.09 -24.16
C SER A 303 -7.59 -16.43 -24.56
N ASN A 304 -6.33 -16.71 -24.25
CA ASN A 304 -5.65 -17.97 -24.58
C ASN A 304 -5.42 -18.92 -23.40
N LEU A 305 -5.99 -18.64 -22.22
CA LEU A 305 -5.89 -19.56 -21.08
C LEU A 305 -6.84 -20.78 -21.18
N GLY A 306 -7.62 -20.90 -22.26
CA GLY A 306 -8.60 -21.96 -22.45
C GLY A 306 -8.16 -23.16 -23.29
N LYS A 307 -6.92 -23.23 -23.80
CA LYS A 307 -6.56 -24.25 -24.78
C LYS A 307 -5.29 -25.08 -24.54
N HIS A 308 -4.76 -25.12 -23.33
CA HIS A 308 -3.73 -26.14 -23.03
C HIS A 308 -3.95 -26.72 -21.62
N PRO A 309 -4.49 -27.97 -21.52
CA PRO A 309 -4.34 -28.81 -20.35
C PRO A 309 -2.96 -29.49 -20.42
N GLY A 310 -2.01 -29.07 -19.60
CA GLY A 310 -0.69 -29.72 -19.60
C GLY A 310 0.29 -29.14 -18.62
N TRP A 311 -0.02 -29.19 -17.34
CA TRP A 311 0.97 -29.28 -16.27
C TRP A 311 1.54 -30.71 -16.32
N TRP A 312 2.87 -30.86 -16.31
CA TRP A 312 3.64 -32.10 -16.38
C TRP A 312 4.22 -32.41 -17.76
N TYR A 313 5.39 -31.82 -18.07
CA TYR A 313 6.40 -32.54 -18.84
C TYR A 313 7.81 -32.06 -18.40
N TRP A 314 8.30 -32.67 -17.35
CA TRP A 314 9.72 -32.89 -17.14
C TRP A 314 10.03 -34.19 -17.86
N SER A 315 10.75 -34.15 -18.95
CA SER A 315 11.43 -35.33 -19.49
C SER A 315 12.74 -34.92 -20.12
N SER A 316 13.78 -35.45 -19.50
CA SER A 316 15.10 -35.69 -19.98
C SER A 316 15.11 -36.13 -21.46
N ARG A 317 15.97 -35.49 -22.27
CA ARG A 317 16.59 -36.24 -23.37
C ARG A 317 18.05 -35.80 -23.53
N GLY A 318 18.90 -36.78 -23.33
CA GLY A 318 20.32 -36.73 -23.46
C GLY A 318 20.75 -36.77 -24.94
N SER A 319 21.99 -36.50 -25.07
CA SER A 319 22.92 -36.62 -26.15
C SER A 319 22.59 -37.61 -27.25
N SER A 320 22.71 -37.21 -28.51
CA SER A 320 23.41 -38.03 -29.54
C SER A 320 24.00 -37.12 -30.62
N LEU A 321 25.28 -37.31 -30.82
CA LEU A 321 26.07 -36.92 -31.98
C LEU A 321 25.52 -37.56 -33.27
N GLY A 322 25.61 -36.84 -34.39
CA GLY A 322 25.42 -37.38 -35.72
C GLY A 322 25.86 -36.39 -36.76
N THR A 323 27.02 -36.66 -37.29
CA THR A 323 27.77 -36.12 -38.42
C THR A 323 27.03 -36.27 -39.76
N ASP A 324 27.54 -35.52 -40.76
CA ASP A 324 27.48 -35.69 -42.22
C ASP A 324 26.31 -34.95 -42.91
N THR A 325 26.48 -34.27 -44.00
CA THR A 325 27.43 -34.08 -45.07
C THR A 325 26.97 -32.94 -45.99
N MET A 326 27.88 -32.29 -46.64
CA MET A 326 27.72 -31.37 -47.77
C MET A 326 26.79 -31.92 -48.87
N GLN A 327 26.02 -31.07 -49.48
CA GLN A 327 26.00 -30.99 -50.95
C GLN A 327 25.48 -29.64 -51.46
N SER A 328 26.34 -29.02 -52.23
CA SER A 328 26.19 -27.95 -53.19
C SER A 328 25.23 -28.34 -54.32
N THR A 329 24.36 -27.43 -54.73
CA THR A 329 24.14 -27.21 -56.16
C THR A 329 23.50 -25.82 -56.39
N ALA A 330 24.21 -25.07 -57.15
CA ALA A 330 23.74 -23.86 -57.86
C ALA A 330 22.81 -24.25 -59.01
N SER A 331 21.80 -23.43 -59.26
CA SER A 331 21.29 -23.24 -60.63
C SER A 331 20.49 -21.92 -60.72
N THR A 332 21.03 -21.10 -61.56
CA THR A 332 20.55 -19.95 -62.29
C THR A 332 19.28 -20.22 -63.15
N LYS A 333 18.52 -19.15 -63.35
CA LYS A 333 17.86 -18.63 -64.59
C LYS A 333 16.42 -18.17 -64.29
N ASN A 334 16.16 -16.89 -64.42
CA ASN A 334 15.82 -16.08 -65.64
C ASN A 334 14.33 -16.12 -66.08
N TYR A 335 13.84 -14.87 -66.32
CA TYR A 335 12.73 -14.42 -67.17
C TYR A 335 11.26 -14.78 -66.79
N GLN A 336 10.39 -13.89 -66.54
CA GLN A 336 9.84 -12.73 -67.25
C GLN A 336 9.18 -11.75 -66.29
#